data_6c5d3905ab41da1e46eee647e2fe129b
#
_entry.id   6c5d3905ab41da1e46eee647e2fe129b
#
_cell.length_a   1.000
_cell.length_b   1.000
_cell.length_c   1.000
_cell.angle_alpha   90.00
_cell.angle_beta   90.00
_cell.angle_gamma   90.00
#
_symmetry.space_group_name_H-M   'P 1'
#
loop_
_entity.id
_entity.type
_entity.pdbx_description
1 polymer ?
#
loop_
_entity_poly.entity_id
_entity_poly.type
_entity_poly.pdbx_seq_one_letter_code
_entity_poly.pdbx_strand_id
1 'polypeptide(L)'
;MRLWAERGTWVGRRARARLAALDPGQVHSIAVIKHAALGDLLLTRPFLLALREHFPRARLTFSAISHYLRGVPEDLVDRVHAIPSSKERPGALKTLAAYRELGAHDLLFDLTNSTRSLTLARLTPARFKVGFQYRWLHKMIFDVAVPRAAYRFEAETYLEQLHPFGFDYGLPLRFGLDVEPTARPRPYIVYFPTASNTEKSWPPAHFSQLLQTLAVQLPDHDHLLLAGIADWEQRVADEIIAPVAGSANVLRVAAGPGDAALIRGARLLVSNDTGIRHLGIALERPTVGIFFATPPWGYAPRWGSHRVVFGADGRPPPVQAVAQAVLASLAQTATPGAATNDLHVSQA
;
A
#
# COMPACT_ATOMS: atom_id res chain seq x y z
N MET A 1 -32.17 -18.60 1.45
CA MET A 1 -31.06 -17.73 1.78
C MET A 1 -29.86 -18.20 0.98
N ARG A 2 -29.31 -17.40 0.02
CA ARG A 2 -28.09 -17.77 -0.72
C ARG A 2 -26.90 -17.37 0.13
N LEU A 3 -26.30 -18.32 0.82
CA LEU A 3 -25.14 -18.09 1.70
C LEU A 3 -23.86 -17.73 0.94
N TRP A 4 -23.74 -18.15 -0.33
CA TRP A 4 -22.59 -17.89 -1.18
C TRP A 4 -23.09 -17.50 -2.57
N ALA A 5 -22.82 -16.32 -3.01
CA ALA A 5 -22.97 -15.88 -4.39
C ALA A 5 -21.69 -15.18 -4.80
N GLU A 6 -20.70 -15.95 -5.23
CA GLU A 6 -19.59 -15.40 -5.98
C GLU A 6 -20.15 -14.85 -7.28
N ARG A 7 -20.21 -13.53 -7.35
CA ARG A 7 -20.54 -12.84 -8.58
C ARG A 7 -19.21 -12.54 -9.26
N GLY A 8 -18.99 -13.16 -10.39
CA GLY A 8 -17.88 -12.80 -11.29
C GLY A 8 -17.96 -11.35 -11.73
N THR A 9 -17.03 -10.93 -12.56
CA THR A 9 -16.99 -9.59 -13.12
C THR A 9 -18.31 -9.25 -13.84
N TRP A 10 -18.90 -8.14 -13.46
CA TRP A 10 -20.08 -7.61 -14.13
C TRP A 10 -19.67 -6.78 -15.35
N VAL A 11 -20.27 -7.07 -16.50
CA VAL A 11 -20.10 -6.30 -17.72
C VAL A 11 -21.47 -5.87 -18.22
N GLY A 12 -21.67 -4.58 -18.42
CA GLY A 12 -22.91 -4.02 -18.93
C GLY A 12 -23.23 -4.55 -20.33
N ARG A 13 -24.53 -4.74 -20.66
CA ARG A 13 -24.94 -5.27 -21.97
C ARG A 13 -24.32 -4.53 -23.14
N ARG A 14 -24.36 -3.18 -23.12
CA ARG A 14 -23.79 -2.33 -24.17
C ARG A 14 -22.26 -2.30 -24.16
N ALA A 15 -21.65 -2.62 -23.03
CA ALA A 15 -20.21 -2.62 -22.86
C ALA A 15 -19.53 -3.87 -23.44
N ARG A 16 -20.24 -5.01 -23.50
CA ARG A 16 -19.64 -6.29 -23.96
C ARG A 16 -19.07 -6.23 -25.37
N ALA A 17 -19.86 -5.73 -26.34
CA ALA A 17 -19.41 -5.61 -27.72
C ALA A 17 -18.25 -4.60 -27.84
N ARG A 18 -18.35 -3.47 -27.12
CA ARG A 18 -17.28 -2.46 -27.11
C ARG A 18 -15.99 -2.96 -26.46
N LEU A 19 -16.10 -3.78 -25.41
CA LEU A 19 -14.96 -4.37 -24.74
C LEU A 19 -14.24 -5.36 -25.67
N ALA A 20 -15.00 -6.23 -26.34
CA ALA A 20 -14.46 -7.19 -27.28
C ALA A 20 -13.80 -6.55 -28.53
N ALA A 21 -14.23 -5.34 -28.89
CA ALA A 21 -13.68 -4.56 -30.01
C ALA A 21 -12.63 -3.52 -29.58
N LEU A 22 -12.27 -3.46 -28.30
CA LEU A 22 -11.32 -2.48 -27.81
C LEU A 22 -9.90 -2.91 -28.21
N ASP A 23 -9.25 -2.07 -28.99
CA ASP A 23 -7.83 -2.18 -29.32
C ASP A 23 -7.03 -1.32 -28.32
N PRO A 24 -6.16 -1.93 -27.48
CA PRO A 24 -5.32 -1.17 -26.55
C PRO A 24 -4.47 -0.09 -27.24
N GLY A 25 -4.05 -0.31 -28.48
CA GLY A 25 -3.27 0.66 -29.27
C GLY A 25 -4.06 1.92 -29.67
N GLN A 26 -5.39 1.90 -29.57
CA GLN A 26 -6.27 3.03 -29.85
C GLN A 26 -6.74 3.78 -28.59
N VAL A 27 -6.23 3.40 -27.42
CA VAL A 27 -6.49 4.11 -26.16
C VAL A 27 -5.43 5.19 -26.00
N HIS A 28 -5.85 6.45 -25.94
CA HIS A 28 -4.95 7.61 -25.87
C HIS A 28 -5.00 8.35 -24.54
N SER A 29 -6.03 8.13 -23.73
CA SER A 29 -6.20 8.80 -22.44
C SER A 29 -6.87 7.93 -21.39
N ILE A 30 -6.24 7.84 -20.21
CA ILE A 30 -6.74 7.04 -19.08
C ILE A 30 -6.74 7.90 -17.82
N ALA A 31 -7.89 7.93 -17.12
CA ALA A 31 -7.98 8.47 -15.77
C ALA A 31 -7.96 7.34 -14.73
N VAL A 32 -7.16 7.49 -13.69
CA VAL A 32 -7.11 6.60 -12.52
C VAL A 32 -7.50 7.40 -11.28
N ILE A 33 -8.55 6.98 -10.59
CA ILE A 33 -9.02 7.64 -9.37
C ILE A 33 -8.57 6.80 -8.17
N LYS A 34 -7.71 7.38 -7.32
CA LYS A 34 -7.36 6.79 -6.01
C LYS A 34 -7.28 7.86 -4.95
N HIS A 35 -8.29 7.93 -4.12
CA HIS A 35 -8.44 8.87 -3.02
C HIS A 35 -8.05 8.19 -1.71
N ALA A 36 -6.76 8.16 -1.39
CA ALA A 36 -6.23 7.43 -0.25
C ALA A 36 -4.95 8.07 0.30
N ALA A 37 -4.46 7.55 1.43
CA ALA A 37 -3.20 7.97 2.04
C ALA A 37 -1.98 7.37 1.32
N LEU A 38 -0.79 7.82 1.71
CA LEU A 38 0.51 7.47 1.10
C LEU A 38 0.69 5.96 0.85
N GLY A 39 0.39 5.12 1.84
CA GLY A 39 0.57 3.66 1.71
C GLY A 39 -0.26 3.07 0.58
N ASP A 40 -1.54 3.42 0.51
CA ASP A 40 -2.43 2.96 -0.56
C ASP A 40 -2.04 3.52 -1.93
N LEU A 41 -1.46 4.73 -1.98
CA LEU A 41 -0.97 5.32 -3.23
C LEU A 41 0.23 4.54 -3.76
N LEU A 42 1.16 4.13 -2.90
CA LEU A 42 2.27 3.24 -3.28
C LEU A 42 1.78 1.91 -3.86
N LEU A 43 0.72 1.34 -3.29
CA LEU A 43 0.13 0.09 -3.77
C LEU A 43 -0.52 0.21 -5.16
N THR A 44 -0.70 1.42 -5.70
CA THR A 44 -1.18 1.61 -7.07
C THR A 44 -0.09 1.43 -8.13
N ARG A 45 1.20 1.45 -7.76
CA ARG A 45 2.30 1.40 -8.72
C ARG A 45 2.25 0.18 -9.66
N PRO A 46 2.01 -1.07 -9.19
CA PRO A 46 1.89 -2.21 -10.10
C PRO A 46 0.77 -2.03 -11.14
N PHE A 47 -0.35 -1.43 -10.74
CA PHE A 47 -1.46 -1.13 -11.65
C PHE A 47 -1.08 -0.08 -12.71
N LEU A 48 -0.36 0.98 -12.31
CA LEU A 48 0.10 2.01 -13.25
C LEU A 48 1.15 1.49 -14.23
N LEU A 49 2.06 0.64 -13.77
CA LEU A 49 3.03 -0.06 -14.64
C LEU A 49 2.31 -0.96 -15.65
N ALA A 50 1.31 -1.72 -15.21
CA ALA A 50 0.49 -2.54 -16.08
C ALA A 50 -0.28 -1.71 -17.12
N LEU A 51 -0.80 -0.53 -16.73
CA LEU A 51 -1.42 0.40 -17.69
C LEU A 51 -0.43 0.89 -18.74
N ARG A 52 0.80 1.24 -18.34
CA ARG A 52 1.87 1.67 -19.29
C ARG A 52 2.24 0.56 -20.27
N GLU A 53 2.28 -0.69 -19.80
CA GLU A 53 2.58 -1.86 -20.63
C GLU A 53 1.43 -2.18 -21.58
N HIS A 54 0.21 -2.24 -21.06
CA HIS A 54 -0.95 -2.68 -21.82
C HIS A 54 -1.52 -1.60 -22.76
N PHE A 55 -1.37 -0.31 -22.39
CA PHE A 55 -1.83 0.85 -23.14
C PHE A 55 -0.69 1.82 -23.45
N PRO A 56 0.29 1.45 -24.28
CA PRO A 56 1.55 2.21 -24.43
C PRO A 56 1.40 3.61 -25.02
N ARG A 57 0.27 3.91 -25.68
CA ARG A 57 -0.02 5.23 -26.26
C ARG A 57 -0.85 6.13 -25.34
N ALA A 58 -1.32 5.61 -24.23
CA ALA A 58 -2.23 6.34 -23.35
C ALA A 58 -1.50 7.33 -22.45
N ARG A 59 -2.02 8.56 -22.38
CA ARG A 59 -1.66 9.52 -21.34
C ARG A 59 -2.41 9.19 -20.07
N LEU A 60 -1.69 9.04 -18.97
CA LEU A 60 -2.25 8.68 -17.66
C LEU A 60 -2.49 9.93 -16.82
N THR A 61 -3.73 10.16 -16.41
CA THR A 61 -4.09 11.17 -15.41
C THR A 61 -4.46 10.49 -14.11
N PHE A 62 -3.76 10.83 -13.02
CA PHE A 62 -4.03 10.28 -11.69
C PHE A 62 -4.79 11.29 -10.83
N SER A 63 -5.96 10.90 -10.32
CA SER A 63 -6.78 11.73 -9.45
C SER A 63 -6.60 11.35 -7.99
N ALA A 64 -6.06 12.27 -7.19
CA ALA A 64 -5.82 12.12 -5.76
C ALA A 64 -6.51 13.22 -4.94
N ILE A 65 -6.47 13.09 -3.61
CA ILE A 65 -6.89 14.15 -2.69
C ILE A 65 -5.73 15.13 -2.48
N SER A 66 -5.99 16.44 -2.51
CA SER A 66 -5.00 17.51 -2.32
C SER A 66 -4.05 17.30 -1.14
N HIS A 67 -4.56 16.76 -0.03
CA HIS A 67 -3.79 16.49 1.19
C HIS A 67 -2.73 15.38 1.04
N TYR A 68 -2.87 14.49 0.07
CA TYR A 68 -1.99 13.30 -0.10
C TYR A 68 -1.18 13.32 -1.39
N LEU A 69 -1.03 14.45 -2.05
CA LEU A 69 -0.33 14.55 -3.34
C LEU A 69 1.12 14.04 -3.30
N ARG A 70 1.81 14.21 -2.17
CA ARG A 70 3.21 13.72 -2.01
C ARG A 70 3.38 12.21 -2.18
N GLY A 71 2.29 11.43 -2.12
CA GLY A 71 2.34 9.99 -2.33
C GLY A 71 1.99 9.53 -3.73
N VAL A 72 1.62 10.45 -4.63
CA VAL A 72 1.28 10.13 -6.00
C VAL A 72 2.52 9.65 -6.75
N PRO A 73 2.45 8.53 -7.49
CA PRO A 73 3.55 8.04 -8.34
C PRO A 73 3.74 8.92 -9.59
N GLU A 74 4.29 10.12 -9.42
CA GLU A 74 4.45 11.13 -10.49
C GLU A 74 5.34 10.64 -11.63
N ASP A 75 6.28 9.73 -11.34
CA ASP A 75 7.14 9.07 -12.31
C ASP A 75 6.38 8.13 -13.27
N LEU A 76 5.17 7.71 -12.92
CA LEU A 76 4.36 6.78 -13.71
C LEU A 76 3.16 7.44 -14.39
N VAL A 77 2.91 8.74 -14.17
CA VAL A 77 1.74 9.43 -14.71
C VAL A 77 2.12 10.72 -15.45
N ASP A 78 1.31 11.11 -16.43
CA ASP A 78 1.58 12.32 -17.22
C ASP A 78 0.93 13.57 -16.62
N ARG A 79 -0.11 13.38 -15.79
CA ARG A 79 -0.82 14.44 -15.13
C ARG A 79 -1.36 14.02 -13.78
N VAL A 80 -1.18 14.86 -12.79
CA VAL A 80 -1.82 14.74 -11.48
C VAL A 80 -3.04 15.66 -11.42
N HIS A 81 -4.20 15.10 -11.07
CA HIS A 81 -5.44 15.81 -10.83
C HIS A 81 -5.74 15.78 -9.34
N ALA A 82 -6.03 16.93 -8.74
CA ALA A 82 -6.30 17.06 -7.30
C ALA A 82 -7.75 17.42 -7.04
N ILE A 83 -8.40 16.69 -6.15
CA ILE A 83 -9.68 17.11 -5.57
C ILE A 83 -9.48 17.66 -4.16
N PRO A 84 -10.24 18.68 -3.74
CA PRO A 84 -10.12 19.25 -2.41
C PRO A 84 -10.35 18.22 -1.31
N SER A 85 -9.57 18.26 -0.25
CA SER A 85 -9.79 17.45 0.95
C SER A 85 -11.08 17.86 1.68
N SER A 86 -11.74 16.89 2.35
CA SER A 86 -12.86 17.22 3.25
C SER A 86 -12.46 18.12 4.42
N LYS A 87 -11.19 18.07 4.82
CA LYS A 87 -10.62 18.95 5.87
C LYS A 87 -10.62 20.43 5.45
N GLU A 88 -10.51 20.70 4.14
CA GLU A 88 -10.53 22.07 3.58
C GLU A 88 -11.95 22.66 3.53
N ARG A 89 -13.00 21.86 3.80
CA ARG A 89 -14.42 22.26 3.74
C ARG A 89 -14.78 23.04 2.46
N PRO A 90 -14.46 22.53 1.26
CA PRO A 90 -14.69 23.25 0.03
C PRO A 90 -16.20 23.43 -0.21
N GLY A 91 -16.60 24.60 -0.71
CA GLY A 91 -17.98 24.81 -1.16
C GLY A 91 -18.33 23.91 -2.35
N ALA A 92 -19.64 23.67 -2.57
CA ALA A 92 -20.12 22.80 -3.63
C ALA A 92 -19.64 23.21 -5.04
N LEU A 93 -19.62 24.49 -5.34
CA LEU A 93 -19.15 25.02 -6.63
C LEU A 93 -17.66 24.72 -6.86
N LYS A 94 -16.81 24.93 -5.85
CA LYS A 94 -15.38 24.63 -5.92
C LYS A 94 -15.14 23.12 -6.12
N THR A 95 -15.90 22.29 -5.42
CA THR A 95 -15.84 20.83 -5.57
C THR A 95 -16.25 20.39 -6.98
N LEU A 96 -17.33 20.96 -7.51
CA LEU A 96 -17.82 20.64 -8.85
C LEU A 96 -16.83 21.11 -9.93
N ALA A 97 -16.23 22.28 -9.76
CA ALA A 97 -15.19 22.78 -10.66
C ALA A 97 -13.99 21.81 -10.69
N ALA A 98 -13.47 21.44 -9.51
CA ALA A 98 -12.39 20.45 -9.42
C ALA A 98 -12.75 19.11 -10.08
N TYR A 99 -14.00 18.63 -9.94
CA TYR A 99 -14.42 17.40 -10.61
C TYR A 99 -14.42 17.53 -12.15
N ARG A 100 -14.81 18.69 -12.67
CA ARG A 100 -14.81 18.95 -14.13
C ARG A 100 -13.41 19.09 -14.71
N GLU A 101 -12.44 19.51 -13.91
CA GLU A 101 -11.03 19.63 -14.31
C GLU A 101 -10.38 18.28 -14.66
N LEU A 102 -10.94 17.16 -14.20
CA LEU A 102 -10.45 15.84 -14.61
C LEU A 102 -10.53 15.67 -16.13
N GLY A 103 -11.61 16.18 -16.75
CA GLY A 103 -11.78 16.17 -18.19
C GLY A 103 -12.33 14.85 -18.75
N ALA A 104 -12.27 14.68 -20.06
CA ALA A 104 -12.75 13.50 -20.76
C ALA A 104 -11.61 12.51 -21.05
N HIS A 105 -11.91 11.21 -20.97
CA HIS A 105 -10.94 10.14 -21.16
C HIS A 105 -11.49 8.99 -22.00
N ASP A 106 -10.62 8.19 -22.60
CA ASP A 106 -11.02 6.93 -23.24
C ASP A 106 -11.39 5.90 -22.18
N LEU A 107 -10.54 5.72 -21.16
CA LEU A 107 -10.79 4.83 -20.04
C LEU A 107 -10.75 5.59 -18.70
N LEU A 108 -11.56 5.14 -17.77
CA LEU A 108 -11.53 5.60 -16.38
C LEU A 108 -11.57 4.40 -15.45
N PHE A 109 -10.62 4.33 -14.51
CA PHE A 109 -10.55 3.32 -13.46
C PHE A 109 -10.76 3.96 -12.08
N ASP A 110 -11.74 3.46 -11.31
CA ASP A 110 -11.91 3.85 -9.90
C ASP A 110 -11.36 2.74 -8.98
N LEU A 111 -10.21 3.02 -8.39
CA LEU A 111 -9.53 2.14 -7.42
C LEU A 111 -9.94 2.44 -5.97
N THR A 112 -10.81 3.43 -5.74
CA THR A 112 -11.16 3.87 -4.38
C THR A 112 -12.45 3.24 -3.87
N ASN A 113 -13.53 3.29 -4.67
CA ASN A 113 -14.86 2.83 -4.31
C ASN A 113 -15.46 3.56 -3.08
N SER A 114 -15.31 4.89 -3.02
CA SER A 114 -15.93 5.77 -2.03
C SER A 114 -17.04 6.60 -2.66
N THR A 115 -17.97 7.15 -1.88
CA THR A 115 -19.02 8.04 -2.40
C THR A 115 -18.44 9.18 -3.24
N ARG A 116 -17.30 9.75 -2.82
CA ARG A 116 -16.63 10.84 -3.52
C ARG A 116 -16.05 10.37 -4.86
N SER A 117 -15.36 9.23 -4.89
CA SER A 117 -14.79 8.70 -6.14
C SER A 117 -15.89 8.23 -7.12
N LEU A 118 -16.95 7.62 -6.61
CA LEU A 118 -18.12 7.25 -7.40
C LEU A 118 -18.81 8.45 -8.03
N THR A 119 -18.93 9.57 -7.28
CA THR A 119 -19.46 10.83 -7.81
C THR A 119 -18.56 11.39 -8.91
N LEU A 120 -17.24 11.43 -8.68
CA LEU A 120 -16.27 11.86 -9.69
C LEU A 120 -16.35 10.97 -10.93
N ALA A 121 -16.31 9.65 -10.78
CA ALA A 121 -16.43 8.70 -11.89
C ALA A 121 -17.77 8.85 -12.66
N ARG A 122 -18.87 9.16 -11.96
CA ARG A 122 -20.18 9.40 -12.59
C ARG A 122 -20.19 10.66 -13.45
N LEU A 123 -19.56 11.72 -12.97
CA LEU A 123 -19.54 13.04 -13.63
C LEU A 123 -18.49 13.14 -14.73
N THR A 124 -17.40 12.40 -14.64
CA THR A 124 -16.32 12.40 -15.63
C THR A 124 -16.78 11.73 -16.93
N PRO A 125 -16.71 12.40 -18.09
CA PRO A 125 -16.96 11.75 -19.38
C PRO A 125 -15.85 10.72 -19.67
N ALA A 126 -16.22 9.48 -19.96
CA ALA A 126 -15.28 8.46 -20.42
C ALA A 126 -15.99 7.48 -21.37
N ARG A 127 -15.27 7.00 -22.39
CA ARG A 127 -15.80 5.98 -23.31
C ARG A 127 -16.03 4.65 -22.58
N PHE A 128 -15.19 4.32 -21.59
CA PHE A 128 -15.28 3.12 -20.78
C PHE A 128 -14.95 3.44 -19.33
N LYS A 129 -15.80 3.02 -18.41
CA LYS A 129 -15.61 3.21 -16.97
C LYS A 129 -15.53 1.86 -16.27
N VAL A 130 -14.50 1.70 -15.47
CA VAL A 130 -14.20 0.48 -14.72
C VAL A 130 -14.11 0.79 -13.24
N GLY A 131 -14.61 -0.10 -12.40
CA GLY A 131 -14.50 0.04 -10.96
C GLY A 131 -14.85 -1.25 -10.23
N PHE A 132 -15.07 -1.14 -8.93
CA PHE A 132 -15.47 -2.27 -8.10
C PHE A 132 -16.98 -2.41 -8.00
N GLN A 133 -17.45 -3.64 -7.80
CA GLN A 133 -18.85 -3.89 -7.50
C GLN A 133 -19.19 -3.27 -6.14
N TYR A 134 -20.21 -2.43 -6.12
CA TYR A 134 -20.73 -1.84 -4.90
C TYR A 134 -22.25 -1.84 -4.93
N ARG A 135 -22.87 -2.77 -4.21
CA ARG A 135 -24.32 -2.96 -4.22
C ARG A 135 -24.87 -2.95 -5.67
N TRP A 136 -25.89 -2.13 -5.96
CA TRP A 136 -26.44 -1.95 -7.31
C TRP A 136 -25.88 -0.70 -8.03
N LEU A 137 -25.22 0.21 -7.29
CA LEU A 137 -24.74 1.51 -7.81
C LEU A 137 -23.70 1.36 -8.92
N HIS A 138 -22.86 0.32 -8.90
CA HIS A 138 -21.87 0.07 -9.94
C HIS A 138 -22.51 -0.01 -11.34
N LYS A 139 -23.74 -0.57 -11.46
CA LYS A 139 -24.44 -0.70 -12.74
C LYS A 139 -24.87 0.64 -13.37
N MET A 140 -24.92 1.71 -12.56
CA MET A 140 -25.28 3.05 -13.01
C MET A 140 -24.06 3.91 -13.38
N ILE A 141 -22.88 3.50 -12.93
CA ILE A 141 -21.64 4.30 -13.03
C ILE A 141 -20.66 3.65 -13.97
N PHE A 142 -20.44 2.35 -13.86
CA PHE A 142 -19.41 1.62 -14.58
C PHE A 142 -19.96 0.82 -15.75
N ASP A 143 -19.14 0.64 -16.78
CA ASP A 143 -19.35 -0.31 -17.88
C ASP A 143 -18.90 -1.72 -17.48
N VAL A 144 -17.85 -1.78 -16.66
CA VAL A 144 -17.29 -3.01 -16.09
C VAL A 144 -17.08 -2.81 -14.59
N ALA A 145 -17.48 -3.80 -13.78
CA ALA A 145 -17.23 -3.78 -12.36
C ALA A 145 -16.72 -5.16 -11.89
N VAL A 146 -15.53 -5.16 -11.29
CA VAL A 146 -14.90 -6.37 -10.76
C VAL A 146 -15.26 -6.57 -9.29
N PRO A 147 -15.30 -7.81 -8.79
CA PRO A 147 -15.43 -8.06 -7.36
C PRO A 147 -14.25 -7.47 -6.59
N ARG A 148 -14.50 -6.89 -5.41
CA ARG A 148 -13.44 -6.50 -4.50
C ARG A 148 -13.28 -7.57 -3.43
N ALA A 149 -12.13 -8.25 -3.42
CA ALA A 149 -11.83 -9.30 -2.46
C ALA A 149 -11.19 -8.70 -1.21
N ALA A 150 -11.79 -8.95 -0.02
CA ALA A 150 -11.24 -8.50 1.25
C ALA A 150 -9.97 -9.30 1.68
N TYR A 151 -9.75 -10.46 1.07
CA TYR A 151 -8.67 -11.40 1.43
C TYR A 151 -7.51 -11.42 0.42
N ARG A 152 -7.51 -10.50 -0.54
CA ARG A 152 -6.47 -10.37 -1.55
C ARG A 152 -5.67 -9.11 -1.25
N PHE A 153 -4.35 -9.17 -1.45
CA PHE A 153 -3.50 -8.01 -1.32
C PHE A 153 -4.02 -6.84 -2.18
N GLU A 154 -4.05 -5.64 -1.63
CA GLU A 154 -4.76 -4.51 -2.23
C GLU A 154 -4.21 -4.15 -3.62
N ALA A 155 -2.88 -4.26 -3.85
CA ALA A 155 -2.30 -4.04 -5.16
C ALA A 155 -2.77 -5.06 -6.21
N GLU A 156 -2.93 -6.34 -5.83
CA GLU A 156 -3.51 -7.36 -6.71
C GLU A 156 -4.98 -7.06 -6.99
N THR A 157 -5.71 -6.57 -5.98
CA THR A 157 -7.13 -6.17 -6.13
C THR A 157 -7.30 -5.07 -7.17
N TYR A 158 -6.34 -4.13 -7.29
CA TYR A 158 -6.37 -3.12 -8.35
C TYR A 158 -6.14 -3.74 -9.73
N LEU A 159 -5.18 -4.65 -9.86
CA LEU A 159 -4.85 -5.32 -11.12
C LEU A 159 -6.01 -6.17 -11.68
N GLU A 160 -6.90 -6.69 -10.81
CA GLU A 160 -8.12 -7.38 -11.23
C GLU A 160 -9.00 -6.54 -12.17
N GLN A 161 -8.91 -5.19 -12.09
CA GLN A 161 -9.66 -4.32 -13.00
C GLN A 161 -9.14 -4.38 -14.44
N LEU A 162 -7.96 -4.95 -14.69
CA LEU A 162 -7.36 -5.11 -16.02
C LEU A 162 -7.67 -6.47 -16.67
N HIS A 163 -8.05 -7.50 -15.90
CA HIS A 163 -8.45 -8.80 -16.46
C HIS A 163 -9.51 -8.72 -17.57
N PRO A 164 -10.55 -7.89 -17.47
CA PRO A 164 -11.54 -7.76 -18.54
C PRO A 164 -10.96 -7.27 -19.87
N PHE A 165 -9.77 -6.67 -19.85
CA PHE A 165 -9.04 -6.19 -21.03
C PHE A 165 -7.99 -7.19 -21.54
N GLY A 166 -7.95 -8.40 -20.96
CA GLY A 166 -7.01 -9.45 -21.34
C GLY A 166 -5.61 -9.30 -20.73
N PHE A 167 -5.46 -8.48 -19.68
CA PHE A 167 -4.21 -8.36 -18.95
C PHE A 167 -4.19 -9.33 -17.76
N ASP A 168 -3.16 -10.16 -17.72
CA ASP A 168 -2.83 -11.02 -16.59
C ASP A 168 -1.51 -10.58 -15.95
N TYR A 169 -1.36 -10.80 -14.64
CA TYR A 169 -0.16 -10.45 -13.91
C TYR A 169 0.45 -11.66 -13.21
N GLY A 170 1.77 -11.67 -13.14
CA GLY A 170 2.54 -12.64 -12.37
C GLY A 170 2.90 -12.16 -10.97
N LEU A 171 3.28 -13.08 -10.11
CA LEU A 171 3.82 -12.79 -8.78
C LEU A 171 5.30 -13.17 -8.72
N PRO A 172 6.12 -12.44 -7.98
CA PRO A 172 5.82 -11.25 -7.17
C PRO A 172 5.49 -10.01 -8.02
N LEU A 173 4.67 -9.10 -7.46
CA LEU A 173 4.36 -7.85 -8.13
C LEU A 173 5.59 -6.93 -8.19
N ARG A 174 5.76 -6.24 -9.30
CA ARG A 174 6.78 -5.21 -9.49
C ARG A 174 6.21 -3.84 -9.17
N PHE A 175 6.97 -3.05 -8.40
CA PHE A 175 6.58 -1.67 -8.04
C PHE A 175 7.36 -0.61 -8.82
N GLY A 176 8.46 -0.98 -9.47
CA GLY A 176 9.25 -0.08 -10.29
C GLY A 176 9.85 1.09 -9.50
N LEU A 177 10.22 0.87 -8.24
CA LEU A 177 10.97 1.83 -7.44
C LEU A 177 12.46 1.54 -7.60
N ASP A 178 13.14 2.41 -8.34
CA ASP A 178 14.59 2.39 -8.46
C ASP A 178 15.19 3.37 -7.45
N VAL A 179 15.67 2.83 -6.33
CA VAL A 179 16.24 3.61 -5.23
C VAL A 179 17.58 3.00 -4.84
N GLU A 180 18.63 3.78 -4.92
CA GLU A 180 19.95 3.37 -4.45
C GLU A 180 19.96 3.16 -2.93
N PRO A 181 20.44 2.00 -2.44
CA PRO A 181 20.43 1.70 -1.02
C PRO A 181 21.44 2.55 -0.25
N THR A 182 21.08 2.99 0.94
CA THR A 182 22.06 3.57 1.87
C THR A 182 23.05 2.48 2.31
N ALA A 183 24.32 2.65 1.99
CA ALA A 183 25.40 1.79 2.47
C ALA A 183 25.71 2.11 3.94
N ARG A 184 25.85 1.07 4.77
CA ARG A 184 26.31 1.16 6.16
C ARG A 184 27.39 0.09 6.42
N PRO A 185 28.33 0.35 7.33
CA PRO A 185 29.42 -0.61 7.62
C PRO A 185 28.90 -1.94 8.17
N ARG A 186 27.77 -1.91 8.89
CA ARG A 186 27.12 -3.10 9.48
C ARG A 186 25.77 -3.36 8.85
N PRO A 187 25.33 -4.61 8.72
CA PRO A 187 23.93 -4.91 8.36
C PRO A 187 23.00 -4.28 9.38
N TYR A 188 21.81 -3.88 8.97
CA TYR A 188 20.89 -3.21 9.87
C TYR A 188 19.42 -3.58 9.64
N ILE A 189 18.65 -3.40 10.70
CA ILE A 189 17.20 -3.57 10.74
C ILE A 189 16.57 -2.22 11.02
N VAL A 190 15.55 -1.85 10.26
CA VAL A 190 14.79 -0.61 10.48
C VAL A 190 13.51 -0.92 11.24
N TYR A 191 13.22 -0.13 12.27
CA TYR A 191 12.00 -0.19 13.06
C TYR A 191 11.22 1.10 12.90
N PHE A 192 9.94 1.02 12.53
CA PHE A 192 9.06 2.19 12.45
C PHE A 192 7.87 2.00 13.41
N PRO A 193 7.87 2.70 14.56
CA PRO A 193 6.98 2.38 15.68
C PRO A 193 5.61 3.03 15.61
N THR A 194 5.38 4.02 14.73
CA THR A 194 4.14 4.79 14.67
C THR A 194 3.24 4.36 13.51
N ALA A 195 1.95 4.61 13.63
CA ALA A 195 0.94 4.43 12.61
C ALA A 195 0.07 5.69 12.49
N SER A 196 -0.90 5.70 11.58
CA SER A 196 -1.79 6.85 11.35
C SER A 196 -2.63 7.25 12.57
N ASN A 197 -2.79 6.34 13.53
CA ASN A 197 -3.41 6.58 14.84
C ASN A 197 -2.77 5.68 15.92
N THR A 198 -2.97 6.07 17.18
CA THR A 198 -2.40 5.36 18.33
C THR A 198 -3.00 3.95 18.53
N GLU A 199 -4.25 3.73 18.12
CA GLU A 199 -4.94 2.44 18.23
C GLU A 199 -4.29 1.33 17.39
N LYS A 200 -3.60 1.72 16.31
CA LYS A 200 -2.84 0.84 15.42
C LYS A 200 -1.35 0.74 15.78
N SER A 201 -0.91 1.54 16.74
CA SER A 201 0.50 1.59 17.14
C SER A 201 0.75 0.59 18.28
N TRP A 202 1.66 -0.35 18.05
CA TRP A 202 2.11 -1.25 19.08
C TRP A 202 2.75 -0.47 20.22
N PRO A 203 2.53 -0.85 21.50
CA PRO A 203 2.97 -0.04 22.64
C PRO A 203 4.46 0.31 22.59
N PRO A 204 4.85 1.56 22.92
CA PRO A 204 6.27 1.97 22.94
C PRO A 204 7.14 1.08 23.81
N ALA A 205 6.65 0.68 24.98
CA ALA A 205 7.36 -0.24 25.88
C ALA A 205 7.67 -1.61 25.23
N HIS A 206 6.79 -2.10 24.36
CA HIS A 206 7.03 -3.34 23.62
C HIS A 206 8.14 -3.17 22.57
N PHE A 207 8.20 -2.02 21.87
CA PHE A 207 9.32 -1.71 20.97
C PHE A 207 10.65 -1.62 21.72
N SER A 208 10.67 -0.97 22.90
CA SER A 208 11.87 -0.89 23.75
C SER A 208 12.34 -2.30 24.13
N GLN A 209 11.42 -3.15 24.61
CA GLN A 209 11.74 -4.53 25.00
C GLN A 209 12.20 -5.36 23.79
N LEU A 210 11.59 -5.18 22.61
CA LEU A 210 12.02 -5.84 21.38
C LEU A 210 13.45 -5.44 21.01
N LEU A 211 13.77 -4.15 21.05
CA LEU A 211 15.10 -3.62 20.75
C LEU A 211 16.14 -4.15 21.74
N GLN A 212 15.83 -4.16 23.07
CA GLN A 212 16.71 -4.76 24.09
C GLN A 212 17.01 -6.23 23.79
N THR A 213 15.98 -7.01 23.48
CA THR A 213 16.11 -8.44 23.20
C THR A 213 16.95 -8.69 21.96
N LEU A 214 16.64 -7.99 20.85
CA LEU A 214 17.30 -8.21 19.58
C LEU A 214 18.70 -7.61 19.50
N ALA A 215 19.00 -6.53 20.23
CA ALA A 215 20.35 -5.97 20.31
C ALA A 215 21.35 -6.95 20.94
N VAL A 216 20.90 -7.78 21.86
CA VAL A 216 21.70 -8.85 22.47
C VAL A 216 21.82 -10.09 21.57
N GLN A 217 20.70 -10.48 20.91
CA GLN A 217 20.67 -11.68 20.07
C GLN A 217 21.34 -11.49 18.71
N LEU A 218 21.39 -10.26 18.22
CA LEU A 218 21.94 -9.86 16.92
C LEU A 218 23.01 -8.77 17.10
N PRO A 219 24.12 -9.06 17.82
CA PRO A 219 25.14 -8.06 18.14
C PRO A 219 25.84 -7.52 16.91
N ASP A 220 25.83 -8.23 15.78
CA ASP A 220 26.43 -7.84 14.51
C ASP A 220 25.55 -6.96 13.65
N HIS A 221 24.32 -6.68 14.07
CA HIS A 221 23.37 -5.80 13.37
C HIS A 221 23.21 -4.48 14.09
N ASP A 222 23.04 -3.40 13.32
CA ASP A 222 22.51 -2.14 13.85
C ASP A 222 20.99 -2.16 13.85
N HIS A 223 20.39 -1.67 14.94
CA HIS A 223 18.96 -1.55 15.12
C HIS A 223 18.55 -0.08 15.00
N LEU A 224 17.97 0.31 13.87
CA LEU A 224 17.66 1.71 13.55
C LEU A 224 16.19 2.00 13.85
N LEU A 225 15.91 2.75 14.89
CA LEU A 225 14.57 3.27 15.16
C LEU A 225 14.34 4.53 14.34
N LEU A 226 13.53 4.42 13.29
CA LEU A 226 13.14 5.53 12.43
C LEU A 226 12.00 6.32 13.10
N ALA A 227 12.33 7.53 13.57
CA ALA A 227 11.37 8.43 14.20
C ALA A 227 10.60 9.20 13.12
N GLY A 228 9.26 9.17 13.16
CA GLY A 228 8.41 9.91 12.23
C GLY A 228 8.62 11.44 12.32
N ILE A 229 7.99 12.21 11.41
CA ILE A 229 8.25 13.66 11.28
C ILE A 229 7.46 14.48 12.31
N ALA A 230 6.28 14.02 12.71
CA ALA A 230 5.41 14.75 13.60
C ALA A 230 5.95 14.76 15.06
N ASP A 231 5.72 15.84 15.81
CA ASP A 231 6.22 15.99 17.19
C ASP A 231 5.79 14.82 18.10
N TRP A 232 4.58 14.30 17.93
CA TRP A 232 4.13 13.16 18.74
C TRP A 232 4.88 11.88 18.36
N GLU A 233 5.27 11.69 17.10
CA GLU A 233 6.07 10.54 16.64
C GLU A 233 7.50 10.63 17.18
N GLN A 234 8.06 11.85 17.25
CA GLN A 234 9.36 12.10 17.87
C GLN A 234 9.34 11.74 19.36
N ARG A 235 8.29 12.15 20.10
CA ARG A 235 8.15 11.79 21.52
C ARG A 235 8.03 10.28 21.74
N VAL A 236 7.27 9.57 20.89
CA VAL A 236 7.19 8.12 20.94
C VAL A 236 8.56 7.47 20.70
N ALA A 237 9.33 7.98 19.72
CA ALA A 237 10.67 7.47 19.46
C ALA A 237 11.62 7.72 20.65
N ASP A 238 11.54 8.88 21.31
CA ASP A 238 12.34 9.20 22.50
C ASP A 238 11.98 8.29 23.68
N GLU A 239 10.69 8.01 23.88
CA GLU A 239 10.19 7.05 24.88
C GLU A 239 10.75 5.64 24.63
N ILE A 240 10.80 5.18 23.39
CA ILE A 240 11.32 3.88 23.02
C ILE A 240 12.83 3.79 23.22
N ILE A 241 13.57 4.82 22.87
CA ILE A 241 15.03 4.84 22.92
C ILE A 241 15.57 4.97 24.35
N ALA A 242 14.89 5.72 25.23
CA ALA A 242 15.40 5.99 26.57
C ALA A 242 15.84 4.74 27.35
N PRO A 243 15.08 3.62 27.40
CA PRO A 243 15.50 2.41 28.10
C PRO A 243 16.67 1.65 27.46
N VAL A 244 16.99 1.94 26.18
CA VAL A 244 18.02 1.24 25.39
C VAL A 244 19.20 2.13 24.98
N ALA A 245 19.27 3.35 25.51
CA ALA A 245 20.28 4.34 25.15
C ALA A 245 21.74 3.89 25.41
N GLY A 246 21.94 2.89 26.29
CA GLY A 246 23.25 2.27 26.56
C GLY A 246 23.70 1.21 25.54
N SER A 247 22.83 0.78 24.63
CA SER A 247 23.13 -0.25 23.64
C SER A 247 23.84 0.36 22.43
N ALA A 248 25.11 0.01 22.21
CA ALA A 248 25.94 0.61 21.14
C ALA A 248 25.43 0.38 19.71
N ASN A 249 24.60 -0.64 19.50
CA ASN A 249 24.04 -1.00 18.21
C ASN A 249 22.57 -0.59 18.05
N VAL A 250 21.99 0.20 18.96
CA VAL A 250 20.64 0.76 18.85
C VAL A 250 20.74 2.26 18.57
N LEU A 251 20.23 2.70 17.45
CA LEU A 251 20.38 4.08 16.97
C LEU A 251 19.00 4.67 16.61
N ARG A 252 18.77 5.91 17.05
CA ARG A 252 17.62 6.70 16.61
C ARG A 252 17.97 7.45 15.32
N VAL A 253 17.13 7.34 14.31
CA VAL A 253 17.26 8.02 13.02
C VAL A 253 16.03 8.90 12.79
N ALA A 254 16.22 10.13 12.37
CA ALA A 254 15.11 11.00 12.00
C ALA A 254 14.60 10.64 10.60
N ALA A 255 13.26 10.60 10.44
CA ALA A 255 12.63 10.42 9.14
C ALA A 255 12.88 11.62 8.21
N GLY A 256 13.04 11.33 6.93
CA GLY A 256 13.32 12.36 5.95
C GLY A 256 13.36 11.85 4.50
N PRO A 257 13.87 12.65 3.56
CA PRO A 257 13.94 12.30 2.13
C PRO A 257 14.75 11.03 1.85
N GLY A 258 15.62 10.62 2.77
CA GLY A 258 16.46 9.41 2.65
C GLY A 258 15.80 8.11 3.10
N ASP A 259 14.56 8.14 3.58
CA ASP A 259 13.89 6.96 4.16
C ASP A 259 13.80 5.78 3.19
N ALA A 260 13.50 6.05 1.94
CA ALA A 260 13.43 5.00 0.92
C ALA A 260 14.81 4.33 0.72
N ALA A 261 15.88 5.08 0.64
CA ALA A 261 17.24 4.57 0.51
C ALA A 261 17.68 3.79 1.76
N LEU A 262 17.32 4.29 2.95
CA LEU A 262 17.58 3.61 4.22
C LEU A 262 16.83 2.27 4.27
N ILE A 263 15.55 2.24 3.92
CA ILE A 263 14.74 1.02 3.92
C ILE A 263 15.26 0.05 2.83
N ARG A 264 15.64 0.56 1.65
CA ARG A 264 16.18 -0.26 0.55
C ARG A 264 17.45 -0.99 0.94
N GLY A 265 18.31 -0.38 1.77
CA GLY A 265 19.54 -1.00 2.27
C GLY A 265 19.34 -1.91 3.49
N ALA A 266 18.19 -1.88 4.15
CA ALA A 266 17.93 -2.67 5.33
C ALA A 266 17.84 -4.18 5.04
N ARG A 267 18.25 -5.00 5.99
CA ARG A 267 18.03 -6.45 5.97
C ARG A 267 16.56 -6.80 6.23
N LEU A 268 15.89 -5.97 7.02
CA LEU A 268 14.50 -6.17 7.43
C LEU A 268 13.89 -4.84 7.85
N LEU A 269 12.60 -4.65 7.58
CA LEU A 269 11.78 -3.59 8.14
C LEU A 269 10.74 -4.18 9.09
N VAL A 270 10.70 -3.68 10.33
CA VAL A 270 9.70 -4.03 11.35
C VAL A 270 8.80 -2.82 11.58
N SER A 271 7.50 -2.95 11.39
CA SER A 271 6.59 -1.81 11.56
C SER A 271 5.16 -2.25 11.86
N ASN A 272 4.35 -1.31 12.35
CA ASN A 272 2.91 -1.45 12.41
C ASN A 272 2.29 -1.47 10.99
N ASP A 273 0.96 -1.60 10.91
CA ASP A 273 0.17 -1.38 9.69
C ASP A 273 0.21 0.11 9.29
N THR A 274 1.16 0.47 8.44
CA THR A 274 1.47 1.87 8.08
C THR A 274 2.03 2.00 6.66
N GLY A 275 2.02 3.23 6.12
CA GLY A 275 2.56 3.52 4.79
C GLY A 275 4.04 3.16 4.61
N ILE A 276 4.84 3.24 5.66
CA ILE A 276 6.26 2.84 5.66
C ILE A 276 6.42 1.34 5.40
N ARG A 277 5.50 0.51 5.92
CA ARG A 277 5.51 -0.93 5.60
C ARG A 277 5.26 -1.17 4.11
N HIS A 278 4.30 -0.45 3.51
CA HIS A 278 4.04 -0.55 2.08
C HIS A 278 5.23 -0.05 1.24
N LEU A 279 5.98 0.93 1.74
CA LEU A 279 7.24 1.35 1.12
C LEU A 279 8.28 0.22 1.17
N GLY A 280 8.43 -0.48 2.30
CA GLY A 280 9.31 -1.64 2.41
C GLY A 280 8.94 -2.76 1.43
N ILE A 281 7.63 -3.05 1.29
CA ILE A 281 7.13 -4.03 0.31
C ILE A 281 7.45 -3.56 -1.12
N ALA A 282 7.19 -2.29 -1.44
CA ALA A 282 7.43 -1.73 -2.76
C ALA A 282 8.92 -1.66 -3.13
N LEU A 283 9.79 -1.54 -2.14
CA LEU A 283 11.25 -1.62 -2.28
C LEU A 283 11.78 -3.06 -2.24
N GLU A 284 10.89 -4.05 -2.24
CA GLU A 284 11.23 -5.48 -2.22
C GLU A 284 12.11 -5.87 -1.02
N ARG A 285 11.90 -5.21 0.13
CA ARG A 285 12.59 -5.55 1.37
C ARG A 285 11.75 -6.47 2.23
N PRO A 286 12.37 -7.45 2.89
CA PRO A 286 11.67 -8.27 3.88
C PRO A 286 10.98 -7.39 4.92
N THR A 287 9.76 -7.74 5.33
CA THR A 287 9.02 -6.98 6.34
C THR A 287 8.43 -7.90 7.40
N VAL A 288 8.45 -7.44 8.65
CA VAL A 288 7.61 -7.96 9.73
C VAL A 288 6.57 -6.89 10.07
N GLY A 289 5.31 -7.17 9.76
CA GLY A 289 4.18 -6.28 10.04
C GLY A 289 3.47 -6.68 11.32
N ILE A 290 3.24 -5.73 12.21
CA ILE A 290 2.54 -5.92 13.49
C ILE A 290 1.09 -5.45 13.31
N PHE A 291 0.13 -6.37 13.46
CA PHE A 291 -1.30 -6.11 13.26
C PHE A 291 -2.10 -6.56 14.47
N PHE A 292 -3.11 -5.80 14.85
CA PHE A 292 -4.07 -6.15 15.90
C PHE A 292 -5.37 -5.34 15.79
N ALA A 293 -5.32 -4.07 15.37
CA ALA A 293 -6.50 -3.22 15.17
C ALA A 293 -7.14 -3.41 13.79
N THR A 294 -6.41 -3.94 12.82
CA THR A 294 -6.87 -4.19 11.44
C THR A 294 -6.48 -5.60 10.99
N PRO A 295 -7.38 -6.31 10.26
CA PRO A 295 -7.02 -7.58 9.65
C PRO A 295 -5.93 -7.41 8.59
N PRO A 296 -4.90 -8.28 8.56
CA PRO A 296 -3.75 -8.12 7.67
C PRO A 296 -4.00 -8.51 6.20
N TRP A 297 -5.11 -9.20 5.90
CA TRP A 297 -5.32 -9.89 4.63
C TRP A 297 -5.18 -9.02 3.39
N GLY A 298 -5.74 -7.80 3.43
CA GLY A 298 -5.66 -6.86 2.33
C GLY A 298 -4.32 -6.13 2.21
N TYR A 299 -3.49 -6.18 3.24
CA TYR A 299 -2.25 -5.41 3.34
C TYR A 299 -0.98 -6.25 3.45
N ALA A 300 -1.11 -7.57 3.49
CA ALA A 300 0.01 -8.50 3.50
C ALA A 300 0.07 -9.28 2.19
N PRO A 301 1.11 -9.09 1.36
CA PRO A 301 1.29 -9.91 0.18
C PRO A 301 1.59 -11.36 0.57
N ARG A 302 1.13 -12.30 -0.26
CA ARG A 302 1.35 -13.75 -0.06
C ARG A 302 2.61 -14.26 -0.78
N TRP A 303 3.46 -13.37 -1.20
CA TRP A 303 4.70 -13.63 -1.91
C TRP A 303 5.85 -12.81 -1.28
N GLY A 304 7.09 -13.21 -1.58
CA GLY A 304 8.26 -12.57 -1.00
C GLY A 304 8.48 -12.92 0.48
N SER A 305 9.31 -12.14 1.17
CA SER A 305 9.67 -12.37 2.57
C SER A 305 8.93 -11.40 3.49
N HIS A 306 7.58 -11.41 3.42
CA HIS A 306 6.74 -10.48 4.20
C HIS A 306 5.95 -11.26 5.26
N ARG A 307 6.38 -11.16 6.52
CA ARG A 307 5.70 -11.82 7.65
C ARG A 307 4.71 -10.87 8.32
N VAL A 308 3.72 -11.47 8.95
CA VAL A 308 2.74 -10.77 9.78
C VAL A 308 2.68 -11.44 11.16
N VAL A 309 2.71 -10.62 12.19
CA VAL A 309 2.36 -11.03 13.56
C VAL A 309 1.02 -10.38 13.87
N PHE A 310 0.00 -11.21 14.08
CA PHE A 310 -1.39 -10.75 14.20
C PHE A 310 -2.00 -11.14 15.55
N GLY A 311 -2.37 -10.13 16.33
CA GLY A 311 -3.21 -10.30 17.51
C GLY A 311 -4.68 -10.46 17.10
N ALA A 312 -5.12 -11.71 16.91
CA ALA A 312 -6.43 -12.04 16.34
C ALA A 312 -7.61 -11.62 17.24
N ASP A 313 -7.38 -11.45 18.54
CA ASP A 313 -8.35 -10.96 19.52
C ASP A 313 -8.43 -9.43 19.62
N GLY A 314 -7.72 -8.71 18.74
CA GLY A 314 -7.63 -7.26 18.75
C GLY A 314 -6.62 -6.69 19.75
N ARG A 315 -5.86 -7.54 20.44
CA ARG A 315 -4.82 -7.13 21.38
C ARG A 315 -3.46 -7.04 20.69
N PRO A 316 -2.56 -6.16 21.16
CA PRO A 316 -1.19 -6.11 20.70
C PRO A 316 -0.50 -7.47 20.89
N PRO A 317 0.14 -8.05 19.87
CA PRO A 317 0.84 -9.32 20.00
C PRO A 317 2.02 -9.20 21.00
N PRO A 318 2.41 -10.31 21.66
CA PRO A 318 3.50 -10.30 22.62
C PRO A 318 4.85 -10.05 21.94
N VAL A 319 5.77 -9.40 22.64
CA VAL A 319 7.12 -9.06 22.15
C VAL A 319 7.87 -10.29 21.63
N GLN A 320 7.74 -11.42 22.33
CA GLN A 320 8.39 -12.66 21.95
C GLN A 320 7.95 -13.16 20.56
N ALA A 321 6.66 -13.04 20.21
CA ALA A 321 6.16 -13.44 18.90
C ALA A 321 6.76 -12.57 17.79
N VAL A 322 6.88 -11.25 18.02
CA VAL A 322 7.51 -10.31 17.08
C VAL A 322 9.01 -10.60 16.95
N ALA A 323 9.72 -10.85 18.07
CA ALA A 323 11.14 -11.20 18.05
C ALA A 323 11.40 -12.49 17.25
N GLN A 324 10.59 -13.53 17.46
CA GLN A 324 10.66 -14.79 16.71
C GLN A 324 10.43 -14.56 15.20
N ALA A 325 9.46 -13.73 14.83
CA ALA A 325 9.19 -13.40 13.44
C ALA A 325 10.37 -12.66 12.79
N VAL A 326 11.04 -11.74 13.51
CA VAL A 326 12.26 -11.05 13.06
C VAL A 326 13.38 -12.04 12.80
N LEU A 327 13.71 -12.90 13.77
CA LEU A 327 14.77 -13.90 13.65
C LEU A 327 14.52 -14.88 12.49
N ALA A 328 13.28 -15.37 12.38
CA ALA A 328 12.88 -16.27 11.31
C ALA A 328 12.94 -15.60 9.92
N SER A 329 12.65 -14.28 9.82
CA SER A 329 12.77 -13.54 8.57
C SER A 329 14.23 -13.37 8.14
N LEU A 330 15.13 -13.09 9.07
CA LEU A 330 16.56 -12.97 8.79
C LEU A 330 17.18 -14.31 8.38
N ALA A 331 16.79 -15.41 9.01
CA ALA A 331 17.26 -16.76 8.67
C ALA A 331 16.85 -17.16 7.25
N GLN A 332 15.63 -16.82 6.80
CA GLN A 332 15.17 -17.10 5.43
C GLN A 332 15.92 -16.30 4.36
N THR A 333 16.29 -15.06 4.66
CA THR A 333 17.07 -14.24 3.70
C THR A 333 18.51 -14.69 3.55
N ALA A 334 19.04 -15.49 4.45
CA ALA A 334 20.36 -16.09 4.36
C ALA A 334 20.40 -17.34 3.45
N THR A 335 19.26 -17.94 3.12
CA THR A 335 19.17 -19.14 2.27
C THR A 335 18.36 -18.84 1.01
N PRO A 336 18.96 -18.61 -0.16
CA PRO A 336 18.23 -18.40 -1.41
C PRO A 336 17.49 -19.68 -1.80
N GLY A 337 16.17 -19.66 -1.88
CA GLY A 337 15.37 -20.75 -2.46
C GLY A 337 14.10 -21.19 -1.74
N ALA A 338 13.78 -20.71 -0.58
CA ALA A 338 12.58 -21.11 0.16
C ALA A 338 11.56 -19.94 0.26
N ALA A 339 10.85 -19.67 -0.83
CA ALA A 339 9.75 -18.71 -0.83
C ALA A 339 8.41 -19.44 -0.67
N THR A 340 8.06 -19.84 0.55
CA THR A 340 6.67 -20.15 0.93
C THR A 340 6.30 -19.23 2.09
N ASN A 341 5.42 -18.27 1.82
CA ASN A 341 4.85 -17.43 2.86
C ASN A 341 3.72 -18.19 3.55
N ASP A 342 4.03 -18.88 4.62
CA ASP A 342 3.04 -19.22 5.62
C ASP A 342 2.70 -17.93 6.38
N LEU A 343 1.45 -17.52 6.33
CA LEU A 343 0.90 -16.52 7.24
C LEU A 343 1.03 -17.10 8.67
N HIS A 344 2.11 -16.77 9.36
CA HIS A 344 2.24 -17.11 10.76
C HIS A 344 1.26 -16.24 11.56
N VAL A 345 0.03 -16.73 11.66
CA VAL A 345 -0.90 -16.28 12.69
C VAL A 345 -0.38 -16.88 13.99
N SER A 346 0.36 -16.11 14.75
CA SER A 346 0.67 -16.46 16.14
C SER A 346 -0.64 -16.42 16.89
N GLN A 347 -1.23 -17.58 17.15
CA GLN A 347 -2.27 -17.71 18.17
C GLN A 347 -1.55 -17.60 19.52
N ALA A 348 -1.75 -16.48 20.21
CA ALA A 348 -1.38 -16.31 21.61
C ALA A 348 -2.53 -16.83 22.47
#